data_2765340058b60619b52397739a33e9e6
#
_entry.id   2765340058b60619b52397739a33e9e6
#
_cell.length_a   1.000
_cell.length_b   1.000
_cell.length_c   1.000
_cell.angle_alpha   90.00
_cell.angle_beta   90.00
_cell.angle_gamma   90.00
#
_symmetry.space_group_name_H-M   'P 1'
#
loop_
_entity.id
_entity.type
_entity.pdbx_description
1 polymer ?
#
loop_
_entity_poly.entity_id
_entity_poly.type
_entity_poly.pdbx_seq_one_letter_code
_entity_poly.pdbx_strand_id
1 'polypeptide(L)'
;VSYATAVGDDPLSQGLLQRWQAQGLDLSLVRRIPGKLPGMYMIELDERGERSFHFWRDSSAARLYFEAAQTPLEARCHEFGTFYLSGISLAILSPVARERVYALMASMRALGAQVVFDNNYRPRLWPDPLTARACFTRAFHLATIALVTADDHQAVMGLGSLDEAVAHAQQLAPPEILIKRGAASTLLRQAGHSDWQEAATVS
;
A
#
# COMPACT_ATOMS: atom_id res chain seq x y z
N VAL A 1 -12.45 1.86 -11.23
CA VAL A 1 -11.56 1.87 -10.03
C VAL A 1 -11.89 3.09 -9.21
N SER A 2 -12.13 2.93 -7.89
CA SER A 2 -12.38 4.00 -6.95
C SER A 2 -11.10 4.30 -6.15
N TYR A 3 -10.80 5.58 -5.93
CA TYR A 3 -9.58 5.99 -5.23
C TYR A 3 -9.91 6.61 -3.87
N ALA A 4 -9.56 5.90 -2.79
CA ALA A 4 -9.75 6.36 -1.42
C ALA A 4 -8.52 7.15 -0.95
N THR A 5 -8.65 8.48 -0.93
CA THR A 5 -7.58 9.41 -0.50
C THR A 5 -8.18 10.72 -0.03
N ALA A 6 -7.32 11.65 0.41
CA ALA A 6 -7.73 13.03 0.64
C ALA A 6 -6.80 14.01 -0.09
N VAL A 7 -7.39 15.10 -0.55
CA VAL A 7 -6.72 16.24 -1.17
C VAL A 7 -7.16 17.53 -0.47
N GLY A 8 -6.53 18.63 -0.79
CA GLY A 8 -6.93 19.95 -0.28
C GLY A 8 -8.06 20.59 -1.08
N ASP A 9 -8.24 21.89 -0.83
CA ASP A 9 -9.14 22.78 -1.56
C ASP A 9 -8.39 23.78 -2.47
N ASP A 10 -7.09 23.57 -2.62
CA ASP A 10 -6.16 24.38 -3.40
C ASP A 10 -6.18 24.04 -4.91
N PRO A 11 -5.60 24.91 -5.78
CA PRO A 11 -5.57 24.67 -7.23
C PRO A 11 -4.84 23.41 -7.67
N LEU A 12 -3.79 22.96 -6.93
CA LEU A 12 -3.08 21.71 -7.26
C LEU A 12 -3.99 20.49 -7.02
N SER A 13 -4.71 20.48 -5.89
CA SER A 13 -5.71 19.47 -5.56
C SER A 13 -6.82 19.42 -6.61
N GLN A 14 -7.31 20.58 -7.07
CA GLN A 14 -8.33 20.64 -8.14
C GLN A 14 -7.78 20.07 -9.45
N GLY A 15 -6.57 20.43 -9.84
CA GLY A 15 -5.92 19.91 -11.04
C GLY A 15 -5.70 18.40 -11.00
N LEU A 16 -5.40 17.83 -9.82
CA LEU A 16 -5.30 16.38 -9.63
C LEU A 16 -6.66 15.70 -9.85
N LEU A 17 -7.71 16.21 -9.22
CA LEU A 17 -9.06 15.65 -9.35
C LEU A 17 -9.56 15.66 -10.79
N GLN A 18 -9.34 16.77 -11.52
CA GLN A 18 -9.71 16.85 -12.93
C GLN A 18 -8.98 15.81 -13.78
N ARG A 19 -7.66 15.63 -13.57
CA ARG A 19 -6.87 14.61 -14.29
C ARG A 19 -7.33 13.20 -13.97
N TRP A 20 -7.58 12.88 -12.71
CA TRP A 20 -8.07 11.55 -12.30
C TRP A 20 -9.46 11.26 -12.89
N GLN A 21 -10.36 12.23 -12.87
CA GLN A 21 -11.68 12.11 -13.48
C GLN A 21 -11.58 11.89 -15.00
N ALA A 22 -10.70 12.63 -15.69
CA ALA A 22 -10.46 12.45 -17.12
C ALA A 22 -9.88 11.07 -17.48
N GLN A 23 -9.20 10.42 -16.53
CA GLN A 23 -8.70 9.05 -16.65
C GLN A 23 -9.73 7.98 -16.24
N GLY A 24 -10.95 8.38 -15.91
CA GLY A 24 -12.04 7.46 -15.56
C GLY A 24 -11.97 6.92 -14.12
N LEU A 25 -11.18 7.54 -13.22
CA LEU A 25 -11.24 7.16 -11.81
C LEU A 25 -12.53 7.67 -11.15
N ASP A 26 -13.14 6.80 -10.35
CA ASP A 26 -14.23 7.20 -9.47
C ASP A 26 -13.67 7.94 -8.25
N LEU A 27 -14.07 9.20 -8.11
CA LEU A 27 -13.60 10.09 -7.05
C LEU A 27 -14.56 10.16 -5.85
N SER A 28 -15.61 9.36 -5.83
CA SER A 28 -16.63 9.39 -4.78
C SER A 28 -16.09 9.05 -3.38
N LEU A 29 -14.91 8.42 -3.29
CA LEU A 29 -14.22 8.13 -2.05
C LEU A 29 -13.16 9.17 -1.68
N VAL A 30 -12.92 10.20 -2.52
CA VAL A 30 -11.93 11.24 -2.24
C VAL A 30 -12.52 12.25 -1.28
N ARG A 31 -11.82 12.52 -0.17
CA ARG A 31 -12.17 13.60 0.76
C ARG A 31 -11.44 14.89 0.40
N ARG A 32 -12.08 16.02 0.63
CA ARG A 32 -11.45 17.34 0.59
C ARG A 32 -11.23 17.83 2.02
N ILE A 33 -10.01 18.28 2.32
CA ILE A 33 -9.62 18.78 3.64
C ILE A 33 -9.11 20.21 3.49
N PRO A 34 -9.89 21.22 3.91
CA PRO A 34 -9.54 22.61 3.74
C PRO A 34 -8.18 22.97 4.36
N GLY A 35 -7.42 23.82 3.68
CA GLY A 35 -6.11 24.29 4.12
C GLY A 35 -5.00 23.24 4.08
N LYS A 36 -5.24 22.08 3.47
CA LYS A 36 -4.22 21.05 3.23
C LYS A 36 -3.83 20.98 1.77
N LEU A 37 -2.65 20.45 1.50
CA LEU A 37 -2.11 20.24 0.15
C LEU A 37 -1.98 18.74 -0.14
N PRO A 38 -1.94 18.33 -1.42
CA PRO A 38 -1.51 16.99 -1.76
C PRO A 38 -0.04 16.79 -1.39
N GLY A 39 0.36 15.54 -1.15
CA GLY A 39 1.78 15.23 -1.02
C GLY A 39 2.50 15.48 -2.35
N MET A 40 3.67 16.09 -2.27
CA MET A 40 4.51 16.42 -3.44
C MET A 40 5.85 15.74 -3.32
N TYR A 41 6.45 15.46 -4.45
CA TYR A 41 7.85 15.11 -4.57
C TYR A 41 8.46 15.73 -5.82
N MET A 42 9.75 15.98 -5.77
CA MET A 42 10.55 16.43 -6.90
C MET A 42 11.59 15.36 -7.24
N ILE A 43 11.78 15.12 -8.51
CA ILE A 43 12.84 14.25 -9.01
C ILE A 43 13.95 15.14 -9.53
N GLU A 44 15.14 14.97 -9.00
CA GLU A 44 16.37 15.57 -9.51
C GLU A 44 17.18 14.48 -10.22
N LEU A 45 17.67 14.80 -11.40
CA LEU A 45 18.53 13.92 -12.19
C LEU A 45 19.96 14.48 -12.13
N ASP A 46 20.91 13.63 -11.78
CA ASP A 46 22.33 13.99 -11.91
C ASP A 46 22.83 13.84 -13.35
N GLU A 47 24.12 14.19 -13.58
CA GLU A 47 24.77 14.11 -14.90
C GLU A 47 24.83 12.67 -15.46
N ARG A 48 24.64 11.65 -14.63
CA ARG A 48 24.63 10.23 -15.02
C ARG A 48 23.21 9.68 -15.21
N GLY A 49 22.18 10.53 -15.00
CA GLY A 49 20.78 10.15 -15.08
C GLY A 49 20.26 9.43 -13.83
N GLU A 50 21.04 9.40 -12.73
CA GLU A 50 20.58 8.87 -11.45
C GLU A 50 19.54 9.79 -10.82
N ARG A 51 18.54 9.19 -10.19
CA ARG A 51 17.38 9.90 -9.65
C ARG A 51 17.51 10.13 -8.15
N SER A 52 17.44 11.40 -7.75
CA SER A 52 17.24 11.80 -6.36
C SER A 52 15.81 12.27 -6.14
N PHE A 53 15.22 11.90 -5.00
CA PHE A 53 13.84 12.23 -4.67
C PHE A 53 13.77 13.12 -3.44
N HIS A 54 13.11 14.27 -3.58
CA HIS A 54 12.82 15.21 -2.49
C HIS A 54 11.32 15.19 -2.21
N PHE A 55 10.92 14.98 -0.95
CA PHE A 55 9.53 14.76 -0.58
C PHE A 55 9.00 15.86 0.33
N TRP A 56 7.80 16.39 0.00
CA TRP A 56 6.98 17.26 0.84
C TRP A 56 5.62 16.62 1.03
N ARG A 57 5.50 15.70 1.97
CA ARG A 57 4.29 14.89 2.17
C ARG A 57 3.89 14.70 3.63
N ASP A 58 4.69 15.19 4.59
CA ASP A 58 4.44 14.95 6.01
C ASP A 58 3.20 15.67 6.54
N SER A 59 2.77 16.75 5.89
CA SER A 59 1.53 17.49 6.18
C SER A 59 0.44 17.27 5.14
N SER A 60 0.56 16.28 4.27
CA SER A 60 -0.39 16.04 3.18
C SER A 60 -1.78 15.68 3.67
N ALA A 61 -2.79 16.07 2.90
CA ALA A 61 -4.20 15.75 3.18
C ALA A 61 -4.44 14.25 3.32
N ALA A 62 -3.76 13.41 2.53
CA ALA A 62 -3.91 11.97 2.53
C ALA A 62 -3.67 11.33 3.91
N ARG A 63 -2.77 11.90 4.73
CA ARG A 63 -2.51 11.43 6.11
C ARG A 63 -3.74 11.54 7.01
N LEU A 64 -4.66 12.46 6.69
CA LEU A 64 -5.85 12.77 7.49
C LEU A 64 -7.11 12.09 6.95
N TYR A 65 -6.98 11.16 6.00
CA TYR A 65 -8.14 10.51 5.38
C TYR A 65 -9.06 9.88 6.43
N PHE A 66 -8.50 9.20 7.42
CA PHE A 66 -9.23 8.51 8.49
C PHE A 66 -9.47 9.38 9.75
N GLU A 67 -9.19 10.68 9.71
CA GLU A 67 -9.48 11.57 10.86
C GLU A 67 -10.96 12.03 10.93
N ALA A 68 -11.81 11.65 9.97
CA ALA A 68 -13.27 11.81 10.08
C ALA A 68 -13.87 10.74 10.97
N ALA A 69 -15.04 11.00 11.54
CA ALA A 69 -15.80 10.01 12.31
C ALA A 69 -16.08 8.74 11.50
N GLN A 70 -16.44 8.90 10.22
CA GLN A 70 -16.57 7.83 9.23
C GLN A 70 -16.06 8.33 7.87
N THR A 71 -15.30 7.50 7.17
CA THR A 71 -14.86 7.82 5.80
C THR A 71 -15.85 7.31 4.76
N PRO A 72 -15.88 7.89 3.54
CA PRO A 72 -16.67 7.34 2.43
C PRO A 72 -16.34 5.86 2.13
N LEU A 73 -15.08 5.48 2.26
CA LEU A 73 -14.64 4.09 2.06
C LEU A 73 -15.25 3.15 3.10
N GLU A 74 -15.23 3.52 4.39
CA GLU A 74 -15.83 2.69 5.44
C GLU A 74 -17.34 2.55 5.28
N ALA A 75 -18.02 3.64 4.92
CA ALA A 75 -19.47 3.63 4.71
C ALA A 75 -19.90 2.72 3.55
N ARG A 76 -19.04 2.58 2.53
CA ARG A 76 -19.35 1.90 1.27
C ARG A 76 -18.48 0.66 1.00
N CYS A 77 -17.76 0.16 1.99
CA CYS A 77 -16.83 -0.96 1.79
C CYS A 77 -17.48 -2.22 1.22
N HIS A 78 -18.79 -2.44 1.49
CA HIS A 78 -19.57 -3.55 0.98
C HIS A 78 -19.86 -3.50 -0.54
N GLU A 79 -19.61 -2.35 -1.20
CA GLU A 79 -19.79 -2.18 -2.64
C GLU A 79 -18.57 -2.68 -3.45
N PHE A 80 -17.45 -2.98 -2.80
CA PHE A 80 -16.20 -3.27 -3.49
C PHE A 80 -15.79 -4.74 -3.33
N GLY A 81 -15.53 -5.40 -4.45
CA GLY A 81 -15.02 -6.77 -4.48
C GLY A 81 -13.51 -6.90 -4.25
N THR A 82 -12.77 -5.78 -4.30
CA THR A 82 -11.32 -5.77 -4.09
C THR A 82 -10.90 -4.52 -3.34
N PHE A 83 -10.07 -4.69 -2.33
CA PHE A 83 -9.44 -3.61 -1.58
C PHE A 83 -7.92 -3.74 -1.64
N TYR A 84 -7.27 -2.77 -2.30
CA TYR A 84 -5.81 -2.71 -2.39
C TYR A 84 -5.25 -1.62 -1.48
N LEU A 85 -4.21 -1.97 -0.74
CA LEU A 85 -3.40 -1.02 0.02
C LEU A 85 -1.94 -1.48 0.06
N SER A 86 -1.05 -0.54 0.41
CA SER A 86 0.38 -0.84 0.55
C SER A 86 0.94 -0.45 1.91
N GLY A 87 2.17 -0.87 2.19
CA GLY A 87 2.91 -0.45 3.38
C GLY A 87 3.02 1.07 3.51
N ILE A 88 3.09 1.82 2.39
CA ILE A 88 3.05 3.29 2.43
C ILE A 88 1.69 3.79 2.94
N SER A 89 0.60 3.15 2.54
CA SER A 89 -0.75 3.53 3.01
C SER A 89 -0.85 3.44 4.54
N LEU A 90 -0.27 2.40 5.14
CA LEU A 90 -0.22 2.26 6.61
C LEU A 90 0.75 3.24 7.27
N ALA A 91 1.91 3.47 6.64
CA ALA A 91 2.98 4.30 7.21
C ALA A 91 2.58 5.75 7.42
N ILE A 92 1.75 6.31 6.52
CA ILE A 92 1.31 7.71 6.58
C ILE A 92 0.19 7.96 7.61
N LEU A 93 -0.42 6.92 8.16
CA LEU A 93 -1.57 7.01 9.05
C LEU A 93 -1.14 7.05 10.52
N SER A 94 -1.95 7.71 11.36
CA SER A 94 -1.84 7.63 12.81
C SER A 94 -2.11 6.20 13.31
N PRO A 95 -1.63 5.82 14.52
CA PRO A 95 -1.94 4.51 15.09
C PRO A 95 -3.44 4.20 15.14
N VAL A 96 -4.26 5.18 15.52
CA VAL A 96 -5.73 5.04 15.55
C VAL A 96 -6.31 4.80 14.16
N ALA A 97 -5.84 5.55 13.15
CA ALA A 97 -6.27 5.37 11.78
C ALA A 97 -5.87 4.00 11.19
N ARG A 98 -4.69 3.47 11.57
CA ARG A 98 -4.28 2.10 11.21
C ARG A 98 -5.23 1.04 11.75
N GLU A 99 -5.70 1.18 13.00
CA GLU A 99 -6.70 0.25 13.58
C GLU A 99 -7.98 0.22 12.75
N ARG A 100 -8.44 1.37 12.27
CA ARG A 100 -9.61 1.46 11.37
C ARG A 100 -9.36 0.75 10.04
N VAL A 101 -8.16 0.90 9.46
CA VAL A 101 -7.79 0.17 8.24
C VAL A 101 -7.78 -1.33 8.46
N TYR A 102 -7.23 -1.82 9.57
CA TYR A 102 -7.26 -3.25 9.88
C TYR A 102 -8.68 -3.78 10.08
N ALA A 103 -9.55 -3.02 10.77
CA ALA A 103 -10.96 -3.37 10.90
C ALA A 103 -11.66 -3.43 9.53
N LEU A 104 -11.34 -2.49 8.63
CA LEU A 104 -11.85 -2.46 7.27
C LEU A 104 -11.36 -3.68 6.45
N MET A 105 -10.06 -4.03 6.52
CA MET A 105 -9.53 -5.24 5.88
C MET A 105 -10.26 -6.49 6.36
N ALA A 106 -10.46 -6.63 7.67
CA ALA A 106 -11.18 -7.77 8.26
C ALA A 106 -12.64 -7.82 7.79
N SER A 107 -13.33 -6.69 7.78
CA SER A 107 -14.73 -6.60 7.35
C SER A 107 -14.90 -6.94 5.87
N MET A 108 -14.05 -6.40 5.00
CA MET A 108 -14.10 -6.67 3.57
C MET A 108 -13.78 -8.14 3.25
N ARG A 109 -12.78 -8.70 3.95
CA ARG A 109 -12.49 -10.14 3.85
C ARG A 109 -13.67 -11.00 4.29
N ALA A 110 -14.35 -10.66 5.38
CA ALA A 110 -15.55 -11.35 5.86
C ALA A 110 -16.72 -11.29 4.86
N LEU A 111 -16.80 -10.21 4.08
CA LEU A 111 -17.76 -10.05 2.98
C LEU A 111 -17.36 -10.79 1.69
N GLY A 112 -16.23 -11.49 1.68
CA GLY A 112 -15.73 -12.24 0.51
C GLY A 112 -14.94 -11.41 -0.49
N ALA A 113 -14.62 -10.16 -0.17
CA ALA A 113 -13.78 -9.32 -1.04
C ALA A 113 -12.30 -9.78 -0.99
N GLN A 114 -11.60 -9.55 -2.08
CA GLN A 114 -10.15 -9.69 -2.12
C GLN A 114 -9.50 -8.52 -1.37
N VAL A 115 -8.63 -8.82 -0.42
CA VAL A 115 -7.83 -7.84 0.31
C VAL A 115 -6.38 -8.00 -0.14
N VAL A 116 -5.89 -7.06 -0.92
CA VAL A 116 -4.54 -7.08 -1.52
C VAL A 116 -3.63 -6.18 -0.71
N PHE A 117 -2.56 -6.74 -0.18
CA PHE A 117 -1.53 -5.98 0.55
C PHE A 117 -0.18 -6.05 -0.18
N ASP A 118 0.32 -4.89 -0.60
CA ASP A 118 1.65 -4.70 -1.19
C ASP A 118 2.63 -4.20 -0.12
N ASN A 119 3.72 -4.93 0.12
CA ASN A 119 4.65 -4.58 1.19
C ASN A 119 5.28 -3.19 1.01
N ASN A 120 5.74 -2.79 -0.14
CA ASN A 120 6.21 -1.45 -0.50
C ASN A 120 6.76 -0.65 0.71
N TYR A 121 7.80 -1.20 1.36
CA TYR A 121 8.36 -0.67 2.61
C TYR A 121 9.21 0.58 2.35
N ARG A 122 8.99 1.61 3.16
CA ARG A 122 9.77 2.85 3.11
C ARG A 122 10.19 3.22 4.54
N PRO A 123 11.43 2.85 4.96
CA PRO A 123 11.90 3.01 6.34
C PRO A 123 11.68 4.42 6.91
N ARG A 124 11.94 5.45 6.11
CA ARG A 124 11.81 6.86 6.51
C ARG A 124 10.39 7.30 6.90
N LEU A 125 9.37 6.51 6.59
CA LEU A 125 7.97 6.81 6.94
C LEU A 125 7.54 6.22 8.28
N TRP A 126 8.36 5.37 8.87
CA TRP A 126 8.05 4.66 10.11
C TRP A 126 8.83 5.24 11.28
N PRO A 127 8.26 5.29 12.49
CA PRO A 127 8.96 5.78 13.67
C PRO A 127 10.15 4.89 14.05
N ASP A 128 10.01 3.59 13.83
CA ASP A 128 11.00 2.57 14.08
C ASP A 128 10.70 1.26 13.33
N PRO A 129 11.71 0.38 13.14
CA PRO A 129 11.53 -0.89 12.42
C PRO A 129 10.58 -1.89 13.11
N LEU A 130 10.50 -1.88 14.44
CA LEU A 130 9.64 -2.82 15.18
C LEU A 130 8.17 -2.50 14.97
N THR A 131 7.81 -1.22 15.01
CA THR A 131 6.46 -0.74 14.68
C THR A 131 6.09 -1.12 13.24
N ALA A 132 7.00 -0.90 12.29
CA ALA A 132 6.77 -1.28 10.90
C ALA A 132 6.50 -2.79 10.79
N ARG A 133 7.38 -3.62 11.34
CA ARG A 133 7.26 -5.08 11.33
C ARG A 133 5.93 -5.56 11.89
N ALA A 134 5.53 -5.05 13.06
CA ALA A 134 4.25 -5.42 13.69
C ALA A 134 3.06 -5.07 12.78
N CYS A 135 3.07 -3.87 12.17
CA CYS A 135 2.03 -3.43 11.25
C CYS A 135 1.95 -4.31 10.00
N PHE A 136 3.08 -4.66 9.39
CA PHE A 136 3.14 -5.51 8.20
C PHE A 136 2.69 -6.94 8.51
N THR A 137 3.15 -7.52 9.61
CA THR A 137 2.72 -8.86 10.05
C THR A 137 1.21 -8.92 10.17
N ARG A 138 0.61 -7.91 10.81
CA ARG A 138 -0.85 -7.85 10.97
C ARG A 138 -1.57 -7.68 9.62
N ALA A 139 -1.06 -6.82 8.74
CA ALA A 139 -1.64 -6.62 7.41
C ALA A 139 -1.60 -7.90 6.57
N PHE A 140 -0.48 -8.64 6.58
CA PHE A 140 -0.39 -9.93 5.91
C PHE A 140 -1.39 -10.96 6.44
N HIS A 141 -1.65 -11.02 7.75
CA HIS A 141 -2.67 -11.91 8.31
C HIS A 141 -4.10 -11.58 7.85
N LEU A 142 -4.37 -10.32 7.58
CA LEU A 142 -5.69 -9.85 7.14
C LEU A 142 -5.86 -9.92 5.61
N ALA A 143 -4.78 -9.94 4.86
CA ALA A 143 -4.81 -9.99 3.40
C ALA A 143 -5.25 -11.36 2.88
N THR A 144 -5.85 -11.37 1.69
CA THR A 144 -6.12 -12.57 0.89
C THR A 144 -5.07 -12.76 -0.20
N ILE A 145 -4.46 -11.64 -0.64
CA ILE A 145 -3.39 -11.62 -1.63
C ILE A 145 -2.24 -10.77 -1.08
N ALA A 146 -1.02 -11.30 -1.11
CA ALA A 146 0.19 -10.56 -0.78
C ALA A 146 1.04 -10.30 -2.02
N LEU A 147 1.39 -9.03 -2.24
CA LEU A 147 2.40 -8.63 -3.22
C LEU A 147 3.68 -8.29 -2.46
N VAL A 148 4.71 -9.10 -2.63
CA VAL A 148 5.94 -9.00 -1.84
C VAL A 148 7.11 -8.68 -2.76
N THR A 149 7.80 -7.56 -2.51
CA THR A 149 9.14 -7.30 -3.05
C THR A 149 10.14 -7.84 -2.03
N ALA A 150 11.03 -8.74 -2.44
CA ALA A 150 11.92 -9.48 -1.53
C ALA A 150 12.85 -8.54 -0.73
N ASP A 151 13.43 -7.51 -1.38
CA ASP A 151 14.29 -6.52 -0.71
C ASP A 151 13.53 -5.72 0.37
N ASP A 152 12.33 -5.25 0.05
CA ASP A 152 11.47 -4.55 1.01
C ASP A 152 11.09 -5.48 2.19
N HIS A 153 10.86 -6.77 1.89
CA HIS A 153 10.53 -7.78 2.89
C HIS A 153 11.70 -8.10 3.81
N GLN A 154 12.90 -8.27 3.23
CA GLN A 154 14.14 -8.43 3.98
C GLN A 154 14.32 -7.27 4.98
N ALA A 155 14.19 -6.05 4.49
CA ALA A 155 14.40 -4.85 5.28
C ALA A 155 13.38 -4.72 6.42
N VAL A 156 12.07 -4.88 6.17
CA VAL A 156 11.02 -4.71 7.19
C VAL A 156 11.05 -5.84 8.22
N MET A 157 11.34 -7.07 7.81
CA MET A 157 11.41 -8.21 8.72
C MET A 157 12.77 -8.32 9.43
N GLY A 158 13.80 -7.59 8.97
CA GLY A 158 15.15 -7.61 9.54
C GLY A 158 15.86 -8.93 9.32
N LEU A 159 15.72 -9.50 8.11
CA LEU A 159 16.29 -10.78 7.72
C LEU A 159 17.72 -10.61 7.18
N GLY A 160 18.55 -11.62 7.32
CA GLY A 160 19.98 -11.54 7.02
C GLY A 160 20.29 -11.58 5.52
N SER A 161 19.40 -12.19 4.69
CA SER A 161 19.62 -12.36 3.27
C SER A 161 18.31 -12.31 2.47
N LEU A 162 18.42 -12.14 1.14
CA LEU A 162 17.27 -12.23 0.24
C LEU A 162 16.67 -13.64 0.22
N ASP A 163 17.49 -14.68 0.32
CA ASP A 163 17.00 -16.06 0.36
C ASP A 163 16.17 -16.32 1.62
N GLU A 164 16.61 -15.81 2.77
CA GLU A 164 15.81 -15.85 3.99
C GLU A 164 14.50 -15.06 3.83
N ALA A 165 14.55 -13.90 3.16
CA ALA A 165 13.37 -13.10 2.92
C ALA A 165 12.36 -13.82 2.02
N VAL A 166 12.80 -14.48 0.97
CA VAL A 166 11.96 -15.30 0.09
C VAL A 166 11.38 -16.48 0.87
N ALA A 167 12.20 -17.23 1.61
CA ALA A 167 11.74 -18.36 2.41
C ALA A 167 10.71 -17.95 3.46
N HIS A 168 10.93 -16.82 4.14
CA HIS A 168 9.96 -16.24 5.09
C HIS A 168 8.67 -15.80 4.39
N ALA A 169 8.78 -15.13 3.23
CA ALA A 169 7.61 -14.68 2.47
C ALA A 169 6.74 -15.85 1.99
N GLN A 170 7.33 -16.97 1.67
CA GLN A 170 6.62 -18.20 1.30
C GLN A 170 5.77 -18.79 2.43
N GLN A 171 6.05 -18.44 3.68
CA GLN A 171 5.31 -18.89 4.87
C GLN A 171 4.21 -17.89 5.32
N LEU A 172 4.05 -16.77 4.61
CA LEU A 172 3.01 -15.79 4.94
C LEU A 172 1.60 -16.37 4.85
N ALA A 173 0.69 -15.83 5.66
CA ALA A 173 -0.67 -16.30 5.82
C ALA A 173 -1.59 -16.18 4.57
N PRO A 174 -1.47 -15.17 3.69
CA PRO A 174 -2.37 -15.04 2.55
C PRO A 174 -2.39 -16.30 1.67
N PRO A 175 -3.56 -16.76 1.22
CA PRO A 175 -3.67 -17.93 0.35
C PRO A 175 -3.04 -17.71 -1.02
N GLU A 176 -2.93 -16.47 -1.46
CA GLU A 176 -2.29 -16.09 -2.71
C GLU A 176 -1.12 -15.13 -2.45
N ILE A 177 0.06 -15.47 -2.96
CA ILE A 177 1.28 -14.70 -2.74
C ILE A 177 2.08 -14.57 -4.03
N LEU A 178 2.50 -13.35 -4.34
CA LEU A 178 3.40 -13.04 -5.44
C LEU A 178 4.68 -12.44 -4.87
N ILE A 179 5.85 -13.05 -5.13
CA ILE A 179 7.15 -12.60 -4.62
C ILE A 179 8.00 -12.12 -5.80
N LYS A 180 8.24 -10.80 -5.87
CA LYS A 180 9.15 -10.15 -6.82
C LYS A 180 10.57 -10.23 -6.28
N ARG A 181 11.51 -10.70 -7.13
CA ARG A 181 12.92 -10.94 -6.76
C ARG A 181 13.89 -10.13 -7.63
N GLY A 182 13.57 -8.85 -7.88
CA GLY A 182 14.37 -7.99 -8.76
C GLY A 182 14.42 -8.52 -10.19
N ALA A 183 15.62 -8.81 -10.68
CA ALA A 183 15.84 -9.36 -12.02
C ALA A 183 15.56 -10.87 -12.14
N ALA A 184 15.43 -11.58 -11.02
CA ALA A 184 15.07 -13.01 -11.05
C ALA A 184 13.57 -13.20 -11.32
N SER A 185 13.18 -14.42 -11.69
CA SER A 185 11.79 -14.79 -11.94
C SER A 185 10.91 -14.54 -10.69
N THR A 186 9.68 -14.10 -10.91
CA THR A 186 8.70 -13.92 -9.85
C THR A 186 8.14 -15.27 -9.42
N LEU A 187 8.05 -15.50 -8.10
CA LEU A 187 7.38 -16.65 -7.54
C LEU A 187 5.90 -16.35 -7.31
N LEU A 188 5.03 -17.29 -7.65
CA LEU A 188 3.60 -17.21 -7.44
C LEU A 188 3.08 -18.48 -6.76
N ARG A 189 2.32 -18.32 -5.68
CA ARG A 189 1.43 -19.33 -5.12
C ARG A 189 -0.01 -18.85 -5.28
N GLN A 190 -0.81 -19.63 -6.00
CA GLN A 190 -2.23 -19.34 -6.20
C GLN A 190 -3.07 -19.93 -5.06
N ALA A 191 -4.20 -19.30 -4.79
CA ALA A 191 -5.18 -19.80 -3.83
C ALA A 191 -5.64 -21.22 -4.21
N GLY A 192 -5.64 -22.13 -3.21
CA GLY A 192 -6.01 -23.53 -3.41
C GLY A 192 -4.89 -24.43 -3.97
N HIS A 193 -3.69 -23.89 -4.23
CA HIS A 193 -2.52 -24.65 -4.68
C HIS A 193 -1.43 -24.59 -3.61
N SER A 194 -0.74 -25.72 -3.38
CA SER A 194 0.41 -25.78 -2.47
C SER A 194 1.73 -25.43 -3.18
N ASP A 195 1.77 -25.61 -4.50
CA ASP A 195 2.98 -25.52 -5.27
C ASP A 195 3.29 -24.08 -5.71
N TRP A 196 4.57 -23.75 -5.68
CA TRP A 196 5.08 -22.48 -6.18
C TRP A 196 5.37 -22.58 -7.68
N GLN A 197 4.88 -21.57 -8.41
CA GLN A 197 5.15 -21.42 -9.84
C GLN A 197 6.14 -20.28 -10.05
N GLU A 198 7.03 -20.46 -11.03
CA GLU A 198 7.93 -19.43 -11.48
C GLU A 198 7.40 -18.76 -12.74
N ALA A 199 7.13 -17.46 -12.67
CA ALA A 199 6.78 -16.70 -13.86
C ALA A 199 8.04 -16.44 -14.71
N ALA A 200 7.89 -16.55 -16.02
CA ALA A 200 8.98 -16.21 -16.95
C ALA A 200 9.43 -14.76 -16.76
N THR A 201 10.74 -14.53 -16.80
CA THR A 201 11.30 -13.18 -16.87
C THR A 201 10.98 -12.58 -18.22
N VAL A 202 10.38 -11.40 -18.24
CA VAL A 202 10.21 -10.62 -19.46
C VAL A 202 11.54 -9.91 -19.69
N SER A 203 12.25 -10.29 -20.75
CA SER A 203 13.47 -9.62 -21.22
C SER A 203 13.16 -8.32 -21.92
#